data_34579e9be8153df7a3dfffd1562d179c
#
_entry.id   34579e9be8153df7a3dfffd1562d179c
#
_cell.length_a   1.000
_cell.length_b   1.000
_cell.length_c   1.000
_cell.angle_alpha   90.00
_cell.angle_beta   90.00
_cell.angle_gamma   90.00
#
_symmetry.space_group_name_H-M   'P 1'
#
loop_
_entity.id
_entity.type
_entity.pdbx_description
1 polymer ?
#
loop_
_entity_poly.entity_id
_entity_poly.type
_entity_poly.pdbx_seq_one_letter_code
_entity_poly.pdbx_strand_id
1 'polypeptide(L)'
;MTIHTARRTPRHKGPAAWSAILPGQPAPVTLPGDQTVDVAIIGGGFAGLAAARRLRELDPSIKVAVLEATRLAEGASGRNSGFMIDLPHELTS
;
A
#
# COMPACT_ATOMS: atom_id res chain seq x y z
N MET A 1 -3.53 -26.87 -8.84
CA MET A 1 -3.39 -25.65 -8.01
C MET A 1 -4.63 -25.53 -7.14
N THR A 2 -4.44 -25.35 -5.85
CA THR A 2 -5.55 -25.14 -4.92
C THR A 2 -5.94 -23.67 -4.90
N ILE A 3 -7.21 -23.37 -5.17
CA ILE A 3 -7.71 -21.99 -5.11
C ILE A 3 -8.25 -21.73 -3.70
N HIS A 4 -7.72 -20.74 -3.04
CA HIS A 4 -8.19 -20.28 -1.74
C HIS A 4 -8.97 -18.98 -1.90
N THR A 5 -10.19 -18.96 -1.41
CA THR A 5 -11.03 -17.76 -1.42
C THR A 5 -11.15 -17.19 -0.02
N ALA A 6 -10.77 -15.93 0.13
CA ALA A 6 -10.96 -15.21 1.39
C ALA A 6 -12.44 -14.95 1.64
N ARG A 7 -12.97 -15.41 2.77
CA ARG A 7 -14.36 -15.17 3.18
C ARG A 7 -14.56 -13.83 3.88
N ARG A 8 -13.48 -13.24 4.38
CA ARG A 8 -13.50 -11.96 5.06
C ARG A 8 -12.37 -11.11 4.52
N THR A 9 -12.67 -9.86 4.21
CA THR A 9 -11.69 -8.87 3.81
C THR A 9 -11.60 -7.77 4.88
N PRO A 10 -10.44 -7.12 5.04
CA PRO A 10 -10.32 -5.99 5.94
C PRO A 10 -11.31 -4.88 5.56
N ARG A 11 -11.90 -4.25 6.55
CA ARG A 11 -12.78 -3.09 6.37
C ARG A 11 -12.18 -1.88 7.08
N HIS A 12 -12.08 -0.77 6.37
CA HIS A 12 -11.65 0.50 6.94
C HIS A 12 -12.87 1.37 7.25
N LYS A 13 -12.87 1.97 8.44
CA LYS A 13 -13.98 2.83 8.92
C LYS A 13 -13.82 4.30 8.47
N GLY A 14 -13.29 4.52 7.31
CA GLY A 14 -13.05 5.86 6.79
C GLY A 14 -11.61 6.03 6.29
N PRO A 15 -11.26 7.20 5.76
CA PRO A 15 -9.93 7.45 5.24
C PRO A 15 -8.87 7.44 6.34
N ALA A 16 -7.62 7.09 5.98
CA ALA A 16 -6.48 7.27 6.86
C ALA A 16 -6.30 8.75 7.19
N ALA A 17 -5.92 9.08 8.43
CA ALA A 17 -5.76 10.47 8.86
C ALA A 17 -4.78 11.25 7.98
N TRP A 18 -3.67 10.64 7.61
CA TRP A 18 -2.68 11.25 6.72
C TRP A 18 -3.26 11.55 5.33
N SER A 19 -4.05 10.64 4.79
CA SER A 19 -4.75 10.85 3.52
C SER A 19 -5.79 11.97 3.61
N ALA A 20 -6.50 12.05 4.73
CA ALA A 20 -7.55 13.06 4.95
C ALA A 20 -7.00 14.49 5.01
N ILE A 21 -5.77 14.68 5.50
CA ILE A 21 -5.15 16.01 5.64
C ILE A 21 -4.30 16.43 4.44
N LEU A 22 -3.98 15.50 3.53
CA LEU A 22 -3.20 15.80 2.32
C LEU A 22 -4.12 16.31 1.20
N PRO A 23 -3.91 17.54 0.70
CA PRO A 23 -4.67 18.03 -0.45
C PRO A 23 -4.19 17.39 -1.76
N GLY A 24 -5.07 17.34 -2.75
CA GLY A 24 -4.69 17.03 -4.12
C GLY A 24 -4.21 15.60 -4.37
N GLN A 25 -4.79 14.61 -3.70
CA GLN A 25 -4.47 13.21 -3.97
C GLN A 25 -4.89 12.82 -5.39
N PRO A 26 -4.04 12.05 -6.10
CA PRO A 26 -4.38 11.58 -7.43
C PRO A 26 -5.59 10.64 -7.38
N ALA A 27 -6.45 10.74 -8.38
CA ALA A 27 -7.57 9.82 -8.53
C ALA A 27 -7.06 8.40 -8.79
N PRO A 28 -7.72 7.36 -8.24
CA PRO A 28 -7.39 5.99 -8.57
C PRO A 28 -7.56 5.71 -10.05
N VAL A 29 -6.62 4.97 -10.63
CA VAL A 29 -6.70 4.49 -12.00
C VAL A 29 -7.10 3.01 -11.97
N THR A 30 -8.26 2.71 -12.51
CA THR A 30 -8.70 1.31 -12.65
C THR A 30 -7.88 0.61 -13.72
N LEU A 31 -7.50 -0.64 -13.47
CA LEU A 31 -6.77 -1.45 -14.44
C LEU A 31 -7.62 -1.64 -15.71
N PRO A 32 -7.18 -1.14 -16.87
CA PRO A 32 -8.02 -1.12 -18.09
C PRO A 32 -8.07 -2.44 -18.85
N GLY A 33 -7.55 -3.52 -18.31
CA GLY A 33 -7.45 -4.85 -18.92
C GLY A 33 -6.08 -5.46 -18.68
N ASP A 34 -5.72 -6.44 -19.48
CA ASP A 34 -4.43 -7.12 -19.37
C ASP A 34 -3.28 -6.16 -19.66
N GLN A 35 -2.28 -6.17 -18.77
CA GLN A 35 -1.09 -5.35 -18.88
C GLN A 35 0.15 -6.22 -18.72
N THR A 36 1.22 -5.81 -19.40
CA THR A 36 2.55 -6.45 -19.27
C THR A 36 3.51 -5.48 -18.61
N VAL A 37 4.10 -5.90 -17.52
CA VAL A 37 5.09 -5.14 -16.75
C VAL A 37 6.27 -6.04 -16.39
N ASP A 38 7.39 -5.44 -16.02
CA ASP A 38 8.56 -6.20 -15.57
C ASP A 38 8.37 -6.69 -14.12
N VAL A 39 7.75 -5.86 -13.28
CA VAL A 39 7.44 -6.19 -11.88
C VAL A 39 6.04 -5.74 -11.53
N ALA A 40 5.23 -6.64 -11.01
CA ALA A 40 3.94 -6.33 -10.42
C ALA A 40 4.03 -6.45 -8.89
N ILE A 41 3.64 -5.40 -8.17
CA ILE A 41 3.62 -5.35 -6.72
C ILE A 41 2.17 -5.35 -6.25
N ILE A 42 1.80 -6.31 -5.44
CA ILE A 42 0.46 -6.41 -4.87
C ILE A 42 0.44 -5.71 -3.52
N GLY A 43 -0.36 -4.68 -3.43
CA GLY A 43 -0.51 -3.85 -2.24
C GLY A 43 0.27 -2.53 -2.29
N GLY A 44 -0.45 -1.43 -2.10
CA GLY A 44 0.05 -0.05 -2.13
C GLY A 44 0.24 0.53 -0.73
N GLY A 45 0.70 -0.26 0.24
CA GLY A 45 1.16 0.22 1.55
C GLY A 45 2.61 0.67 1.52
N PHE A 46 3.22 0.88 2.68
CA PHE A 46 4.60 1.36 2.78
C PHE A 46 5.61 0.42 2.08
N ALA A 47 5.49 -0.88 2.31
CA ALA A 47 6.42 -1.85 1.71
C ALA A 47 6.32 -1.85 0.19
N GLY A 48 5.11 -1.89 -0.36
CA GLY A 48 4.88 -1.89 -1.81
C GLY A 48 5.36 -0.62 -2.47
N LEU A 49 5.04 0.53 -1.89
CA LEU A 49 5.48 1.83 -2.42
C LEU A 49 6.99 2.02 -2.31
N ALA A 50 7.61 1.60 -1.19
CA ALA A 50 9.06 1.65 -1.02
C ALA A 50 9.78 0.74 -2.03
N ALA A 51 9.26 -0.46 -2.26
CA ALA A 51 9.81 -1.37 -3.25
C ALA A 51 9.72 -0.81 -4.67
N ALA A 52 8.55 -0.28 -5.05
CA ALA A 52 8.35 0.34 -6.36
C ALA A 52 9.30 1.53 -6.58
N ARG A 53 9.41 2.40 -5.59
CA ARG A 53 10.33 3.54 -5.62
C ARG A 53 11.77 3.08 -5.79
N ARG A 54 12.22 2.12 -4.99
CA ARG A 54 13.60 1.64 -5.03
C ARG A 54 13.95 0.95 -6.34
N LEU A 55 13.04 0.15 -6.89
CA LEU A 55 13.23 -0.46 -8.20
C LEU A 55 13.44 0.60 -9.29
N ARG A 56 12.64 1.65 -9.29
CA ARG A 56 12.75 2.76 -10.24
C ARG A 56 14.02 3.60 -10.06
N GLU A 57 14.50 3.74 -8.84
CA GLU A 57 15.78 4.39 -8.56
C GLU A 57 16.97 3.58 -9.10
N LEU A 58 16.91 2.25 -8.95
CA LEU A 58 17.96 1.35 -9.43
C LEU A 58 17.96 1.18 -10.94
N ASP A 59 16.80 1.14 -11.55
CA ASP A 59 16.64 1.03 -13.01
C ASP A 59 15.45 1.89 -13.46
N PRO A 60 15.70 3.13 -13.94
CA PRO A 60 14.63 4.01 -14.41
C PRO A 60 13.84 3.49 -15.60
N SER A 61 14.35 2.49 -16.33
CA SER A 61 13.67 1.89 -17.48
C SER A 61 12.69 0.79 -17.11
N ILE A 62 12.76 0.27 -15.87
CA ILE A 62 11.91 -0.82 -15.43
C ILE A 62 10.43 -0.41 -15.38
N LYS A 63 9.56 -1.26 -15.89
CA LYS A 63 8.11 -1.08 -15.83
C LYS A 63 7.57 -1.74 -14.56
N VAL A 64 7.15 -0.92 -13.60
CA VAL A 64 6.60 -1.39 -12.34
C VAL A 64 5.14 -0.99 -12.25
N ALA A 65 4.28 -1.95 -11.90
CA ALA A 65 2.89 -1.70 -11.54
C ALA A 65 2.67 -2.00 -10.06
N VAL A 66 1.99 -1.10 -9.36
CA VAL A 66 1.49 -1.33 -8.01
C VAL A 66 -0.01 -1.53 -8.10
N LEU A 67 -0.49 -2.70 -7.69
CA LEU A 67 -1.90 -3.07 -7.71
C LEU A 67 -2.45 -2.99 -6.29
N GLU A 68 -3.41 -2.10 -6.08
CA GLU A 68 -4.03 -1.83 -4.79
C GLU A 68 -5.53 -2.09 -4.88
N ALA A 69 -6.08 -2.82 -3.90
CA ALA A 69 -7.50 -3.18 -3.92
C ALA A 69 -8.44 -1.98 -3.72
N THR A 70 -7.99 -0.96 -2.99
CA THR A 70 -8.80 0.22 -2.67
C THR A 70 -8.07 1.52 -3.05
N ARG A 71 -7.25 2.04 -2.15
CA ARG A 71 -6.43 3.25 -2.35
C ARG A 71 -5.05 3.05 -1.77
N LEU A 72 -4.07 3.75 -2.31
CA LEU A 72 -2.71 3.75 -1.79
C LEU A 72 -2.69 4.23 -0.34
N ALA A 73 -1.87 3.56 0.49
CA ALA A 73 -1.63 3.91 1.90
C ALA A 73 -2.88 3.94 2.81
N GLU A 74 -3.97 3.34 2.41
CA GLU A 74 -5.20 3.22 3.24
C GLU A 74 -5.20 2.00 4.16
N GLY A 75 -4.28 1.07 4.00
CA GLY A 75 -4.09 -0.07 4.89
C GLY A 75 -3.44 0.30 6.22
N ALA A 76 -3.12 -0.71 7.03
CA ALA A 76 -2.59 -0.53 8.39
C ALA A 76 -1.31 0.32 8.43
N SER A 77 -0.41 0.15 7.47
CA SER A 77 0.84 0.90 7.43
C SER A 77 0.64 2.41 7.19
N GLY A 78 -0.41 2.81 6.53
CA GLY A 78 -0.77 4.21 6.30
C GLY A 78 -1.56 4.85 7.44
N ARG A 79 -1.90 4.09 8.48
CA ARG A 79 -2.75 4.54 9.60
C ARG A 79 -2.00 4.70 10.92
N ASN A 80 -0.69 4.52 10.91
CA ASN A 80 0.14 4.69 12.09
C ASN A 80 0.35 6.17 12.45
N SER A 81 0.79 6.44 13.68
CA SER A 81 1.07 7.79 14.17
C SER A 81 2.45 8.35 13.77
N GLY A 82 3.27 7.53 13.09
CA GLY A 82 4.61 7.94 12.64
C GLY A 82 5.71 7.86 13.70
N PHE A 83 5.43 7.34 14.89
CA PHE A 83 6.45 7.15 15.92
C PHE A 83 7.35 5.96 15.60
N MET A 84 8.65 6.16 15.72
CA MET A 84 9.65 5.08 15.78
C MET A 84 9.92 4.73 17.23
N ILE A 85 9.55 3.54 17.65
CA ILE A 85 9.70 3.05 19.01
C ILE A 85 10.53 1.77 18.94
N ASP A 86 11.65 1.75 19.65
CA ASP A 86 12.57 0.62 19.69
C ASP A 86 12.26 -0.39 20.79
N LEU A 87 11.53 0.03 21.81
CA LEU A 87 11.09 -0.82 22.92
C LEU A 87 9.57 -0.82 23.05
N PRO A 88 8.96 -1.95 23.39
CA PRO A 88 7.54 -1.98 23.68
C PRO A 88 7.20 -1.13 24.91
N HIS A 89 6.04 -0.51 24.90
CA HIS A 89 5.54 0.16 26.08
C HIS A 89 5.38 -0.84 27.24
N GLU A 90 5.89 -0.52 28.40
CA GLU A 90 5.62 -1.29 29.60
C GLU A 90 4.12 -1.20 29.91
N LEU A 91 3.47 -2.34 29.87
CA LEU A 91 2.10 -2.45 30.36
C LEU A 91 2.18 -2.57 31.87
N THR A 92 2.01 -1.44 32.56
CA THR A 92 1.79 -1.48 34.01
C THR A 92 0.39 -2.05 34.27
N SER A 93 0.35 -3.18 34.95
CA SER A 93 -0.90 -3.76 35.42
C SER A 93 -1.52 -2.91 36.53
#